data_f2337fb5476cc0e717dd7ca51b0a0c4a
#
_entry.id   f2337fb5476cc0e717dd7ca51b0a0c4a
#
_cell.length_a   1.000
_cell.length_b   1.000
_cell.length_c   1.000
_cell.angle_alpha   90.00
_cell.angle_beta   90.00
_cell.angle_gamma   90.00
#
_symmetry.space_group_name_H-M   'P 1'
#
loop_
_entity.id
_entity.type
_entity.pdbx_description
1 polymer ?
#
loop_
_entity_poly.entity_id
_entity_poly.type
_entity_poly.pdbx_seq_one_letter_code
_entity_poly.pdbx_strand_id
1 'polypeptide(L)'
;MTKRPWAKIDLHPTAAADDGTSSSPSAADITLYGTIGADLWGDGISAADLARQIADLDVDELNVYVNSPGGAAWDGLAIMNALRRHKAKVTVTVDALAASAASVIAMAGDRIVMNRGSELMIHDASGWCIGNAEAMAETAQVLSKLSDSYAAAYAARAGGNTEDWRARMRAETWYTAEEAVLAGLADEWVDAPPAEARFDMSGFRYRGRAAAPTPVSKLPASEPEDHTTTIREETIIMTDELKDGLRDRLGLAEDVTETAILAALDERLAVSAAIEPPAGTCLVDQAALDDLKAAAEAGRTALAVLDSERRDKIVDDAVREGRIAPAARASWRAMADKDEEGTKTLLSSLTPNTVPVAEVGVGAGNETTTEDDRLYAAAWGSKEN
;
A
#
# COMPACT_ATOMS: atom_id res chain seq x y z
N MET A 1 11.25 18.53 -9.81
CA MET A 1 10.57 18.57 -8.50
C MET A 1 11.27 17.57 -7.61
N THR A 2 11.97 18.02 -6.57
CA THR A 2 12.57 17.14 -5.56
C THR A 2 11.42 16.45 -4.81
N LYS A 3 11.32 15.12 -4.92
CA LYS A 3 10.38 14.33 -4.13
C LYS A 3 10.70 14.56 -2.65
N ARG A 4 9.71 14.91 -1.85
CA ARG A 4 9.89 15.00 -0.38
C ARG A 4 10.06 13.58 0.16
N PRO A 5 11.01 13.34 1.08
CA PRO A 5 11.14 12.03 1.72
C PRO A 5 9.84 11.68 2.45
N TRP A 6 9.43 10.40 2.44
CA TRP A 6 8.24 9.93 3.13
C TRP A 6 8.37 9.96 4.66
N ALA A 7 9.59 10.06 5.18
CA ALA A 7 9.87 10.18 6.60
C ALA A 7 10.82 11.35 6.85
N LYS A 8 10.59 12.08 7.96
CA LYS A 8 11.40 13.20 8.43
C LYS A 8 11.42 13.21 9.94
N ILE A 9 12.57 13.57 10.53
CA ILE A 9 12.73 13.76 11.96
C ILE A 9 13.16 15.22 12.22
N ASP A 10 12.42 15.92 13.06
CA ASP A 10 12.71 17.28 13.52
C ASP A 10 12.89 17.26 15.05
N LEU A 11 13.98 17.83 15.55
CA LEU A 11 14.25 17.92 16.98
C LEU A 11 13.74 19.26 17.53
N HIS A 12 13.05 19.20 18.67
CA HIS A 12 12.64 20.39 19.40
C HIS A 12 13.59 20.63 20.56
N PRO A 13 14.40 21.73 20.51
CA PRO A 13 15.19 22.11 21.65
C PRO A 13 14.27 22.52 22.80
N THR A 14 14.53 22.02 23.99
CA THR A 14 13.91 22.58 25.21
C THR A 14 14.22 24.08 25.28
N ALA A 15 13.25 24.87 25.70
CA ALA A 15 13.51 26.26 26.05
C ALA A 15 14.67 26.30 27.07
N ALA A 16 15.75 27.02 26.71
CA ALA A 16 16.93 27.10 27.56
C ALA A 16 16.48 27.49 28.97
N ALA A 17 16.82 26.71 29.97
CA ALA A 17 16.75 27.15 31.34
C ALA A 17 17.69 28.34 31.47
N ASP A 18 17.26 29.37 32.20
CA ASP A 18 17.96 30.68 32.37
C ASP A 18 19.35 30.57 33.05
N ASP A 19 19.82 29.31 33.29
CA ASP A 19 21.07 28.95 33.95
C ASP A 19 22.23 28.63 32.99
N GLY A 20 22.03 28.73 31.66
CA GLY A 20 23.07 28.51 30.66
C GLY A 20 23.54 27.06 30.49
N THR A 21 22.85 26.08 31.10
CA THR A 21 23.09 24.67 30.84
C THR A 21 22.39 24.28 29.53
N SER A 22 23.15 23.76 28.58
CA SER A 22 22.64 23.19 27.32
C SER A 22 21.76 21.95 27.66
N SER A 23 20.44 22.14 27.67
CA SER A 23 19.54 20.99 27.82
C SER A 23 19.45 20.24 26.50
N SER A 24 19.54 18.92 26.57
CA SER A 24 19.24 18.03 25.42
C SER A 24 17.80 18.27 24.93
N PRO A 25 17.49 18.12 23.63
CA PRO A 25 16.14 18.25 23.14
C PRO A 25 15.23 17.26 23.89
N SER A 26 14.11 17.77 24.44
CA SER A 26 13.17 16.92 25.20
C SER A 26 12.17 16.19 24.30
N ALA A 27 11.98 16.64 23.07
CA ALA A 27 11.03 16.06 22.15
C ALA A 27 11.57 16.04 20.72
N ALA A 28 11.11 15.03 19.95
CA ALA A 28 11.33 14.94 18.52
C ALA A 28 10.01 14.66 17.80
N ASP A 29 9.81 15.34 16.67
CA ASP A 29 8.71 15.12 15.76
C ASP A 29 9.16 14.20 14.63
N ILE A 30 8.43 13.10 14.40
CA ILE A 30 8.63 12.15 13.31
C ILE A 30 7.44 12.24 12.38
N THR A 31 7.65 12.72 11.17
CA THR A 31 6.60 12.81 10.14
C THR A 31 6.70 11.63 9.20
N LEU A 32 5.63 10.84 9.06
CA LEU A 32 5.51 9.68 8.17
C LEU A 32 4.40 9.95 7.14
N TYR A 33 4.77 10.62 6.03
CA TYR A 33 3.83 11.03 4.99
C TYR A 33 4.18 10.39 3.66
N GLY A 34 3.25 9.62 3.08
CA GLY A 34 3.44 8.89 1.83
C GLY A 34 3.66 7.39 2.03
N THR A 35 4.13 6.70 1.00
CA THR A 35 4.32 5.25 0.99
C THR A 35 5.50 4.83 1.87
N ILE A 36 5.28 3.85 2.75
CA ILE A 36 6.32 3.31 3.65
C ILE A 36 7.25 2.38 2.87
N GLY A 37 8.55 2.57 3.08
CA GLY A 37 9.61 1.81 2.41
C GLY A 37 10.22 2.53 1.22
N ALA A 38 11.30 1.95 0.66
CA ALA A 38 11.92 2.46 -0.55
C ALA A 38 10.99 2.21 -1.76
N ASP A 39 10.87 3.21 -2.64
CA ASP A 39 10.21 2.99 -3.92
C ASP A 39 11.09 2.09 -4.83
N LEU A 40 10.51 1.61 -5.94
CA LEU A 40 11.22 0.75 -6.92
C LEU A 40 12.49 1.40 -7.51
N TRP A 41 12.70 2.69 -7.29
CA TRP A 41 13.83 3.48 -7.79
C TRP A 41 14.87 3.78 -6.71
N GLY A 42 14.66 3.30 -5.47
CA GLY A 42 15.59 3.50 -4.36
C GLY A 42 15.60 4.91 -3.77
N ASP A 43 14.65 5.76 -4.16
CA ASP A 43 14.50 7.11 -3.63
C ASP A 43 13.66 7.08 -2.35
N GLY A 44 14.31 7.19 -1.20
CA GLY A 44 13.63 7.29 0.10
C GLY A 44 14.51 6.83 1.26
N ILE A 45 14.12 7.21 2.46
CA ILE A 45 14.74 6.70 3.68
C ILE A 45 14.27 5.25 3.85
N SER A 46 15.19 4.29 3.96
CA SER A 46 14.81 2.91 4.26
C SER A 46 14.26 2.80 5.69
N ALA A 47 13.36 1.84 5.93
CA ALA A 47 12.86 1.61 7.29
C ALA A 47 13.99 1.27 8.26
N ALA A 48 15.06 0.61 7.80
CA ALA A 48 16.24 0.33 8.59
C ALA A 48 17.00 1.61 8.97
N ASP A 49 17.09 2.60 8.07
CA ASP A 49 17.72 3.89 8.37
C ASP A 49 16.87 4.71 9.34
N LEU A 50 15.56 4.74 9.13
CA LEU A 50 14.63 5.40 10.06
C LEU A 50 14.68 4.76 11.46
N ALA A 51 14.68 3.43 11.54
CA ALA A 51 14.77 2.72 12.81
C ALA A 51 16.10 3.00 13.55
N ARG A 52 17.22 3.16 12.82
CA ARG A 52 18.50 3.61 13.41
C ARG A 52 18.43 5.04 13.90
N GLN A 53 17.90 5.95 13.08
CA GLN A 53 17.72 7.34 13.49
C GLN A 53 16.86 7.46 14.73
N ILE A 54 15.74 6.71 14.83
CA ILE A 54 14.91 6.65 16.03
C ILE A 54 15.73 6.15 17.24
N ALA A 55 16.51 5.09 17.07
CA ALA A 55 17.30 4.51 18.16
C ALA A 55 18.41 5.46 18.68
N ASP A 56 18.90 6.34 17.81
CA ASP A 56 19.97 7.30 18.14
C ASP A 56 19.42 8.59 18.80
N LEU A 57 18.08 8.77 18.89
CA LEU A 57 17.48 9.92 19.54
C LEU A 57 17.64 9.83 21.07
N ASP A 58 18.04 10.94 21.67
CA ASP A 58 18.10 11.09 23.13
C ASP A 58 17.08 12.14 23.58
N VAL A 59 15.80 11.72 23.60
CA VAL A 59 14.65 12.55 23.93
C VAL A 59 13.72 11.82 24.89
N ASP A 60 12.84 12.58 25.55
CA ASP A 60 11.82 12.06 26.48
C ASP A 60 10.46 11.85 25.82
N GLU A 61 10.21 12.54 24.69
CA GLU A 61 8.95 12.46 23.96
C GLU A 61 9.20 12.28 22.45
N LEU A 62 8.43 11.41 21.82
CA LEU A 62 8.37 11.22 20.37
C LEU A 62 6.93 11.50 19.89
N ASN A 63 6.78 12.54 19.06
CA ASN A 63 5.52 12.82 18.39
C ASN A 63 5.59 12.26 16.96
N VAL A 64 4.74 11.31 16.64
CA VAL A 64 4.73 10.64 15.33
C VAL A 64 3.48 11.06 14.57
N TYR A 65 3.65 11.82 13.50
CA TYR A 65 2.56 12.28 12.64
C TYR A 65 2.44 11.34 11.42
N VAL A 66 1.26 10.76 11.24
CA VAL A 66 1.02 9.73 10.22
C VAL A 66 0.01 10.22 9.20
N ASN A 67 0.41 10.18 7.92
CA ASN A 67 -0.47 10.34 6.77
C ASN A 67 0.03 9.48 5.63
N SER A 68 -0.38 8.19 5.59
CA SER A 68 0.22 7.18 4.74
C SER A 68 -0.78 6.10 4.33
N PRO A 69 -0.76 5.68 3.05
CA PRO A 69 -1.52 4.53 2.57
C PRO A 69 -0.89 3.19 2.98
N GLY A 70 0.22 3.21 3.73
CA GLY A 70 1.01 2.02 4.03
C GLY A 70 2.14 1.82 3.03
N GLY A 71 2.51 0.58 2.78
CA GLY A 71 3.62 0.20 1.91
C GLY A 71 4.22 -1.15 2.31
N ALA A 72 5.56 -1.24 2.37
CA ALA A 72 6.27 -2.47 2.69
C ALA A 72 5.91 -2.97 4.11
N ALA A 73 5.29 -4.14 4.16
CA ALA A 73 4.71 -4.65 5.42
C ALA A 73 5.77 -5.00 6.47
N TRP A 74 6.94 -5.52 6.07
CA TRP A 74 8.05 -5.77 6.99
C TRP A 74 8.61 -4.48 7.58
N ASP A 75 8.64 -3.41 6.77
CA ASP A 75 9.11 -2.09 7.17
C ASP A 75 8.17 -1.49 8.22
N GLY A 76 6.86 -1.68 8.06
CA GLY A 76 5.88 -1.30 9.07
C GLY A 76 6.14 -1.92 10.44
N LEU A 77 6.37 -3.24 10.49
CA LEU A 77 6.73 -3.93 11.74
C LEU A 77 8.06 -3.46 12.32
N ALA A 78 9.06 -3.21 11.47
CA ALA A 78 10.38 -2.77 11.92
C ALA A 78 10.29 -1.39 12.57
N ILE A 79 9.57 -0.45 11.97
CA ILE A 79 9.35 0.91 12.49
C ILE A 79 8.52 0.86 13.78
N MET A 80 7.40 0.11 13.79
CA MET A 80 6.60 -0.08 15.00
C MET A 80 7.46 -0.57 16.17
N ASN A 81 8.28 -1.59 15.93
CA ASN A 81 9.15 -2.15 16.97
C ASN A 81 10.30 -1.20 17.37
N ALA A 82 10.80 -0.36 16.45
CA ALA A 82 11.80 0.66 16.78
C ALA A 82 11.21 1.70 17.74
N LEU A 83 10.02 2.21 17.45
CA LEU A 83 9.28 3.14 18.31
C LEU A 83 9.00 2.52 19.69
N ARG A 84 8.48 1.29 19.75
CA ARG A 84 8.19 0.59 21.01
C ARG A 84 9.41 0.32 21.88
N ARG A 85 10.58 0.17 21.28
CA ARG A 85 11.85 -0.04 22.03
C ARG A 85 12.44 1.24 22.56
N HIS A 86 12.02 2.38 22.01
CA HIS A 86 12.55 3.67 22.46
C HIS A 86 12.12 3.98 23.88
N LYS A 87 12.98 4.66 24.65
CA LYS A 87 12.70 5.04 26.06
C LYS A 87 11.66 6.17 26.20
N ALA A 88 11.54 6.98 25.17
CA ALA A 88 10.63 8.13 25.15
C ALA A 88 9.17 7.70 25.11
N LYS A 89 8.30 8.54 25.65
CA LYS A 89 6.86 8.40 25.50
C LYS A 89 6.46 8.70 24.05
N VAL A 90 5.80 7.75 23.39
CA VAL A 90 5.39 7.88 22.00
C VAL A 90 3.94 8.34 21.90
N THR A 91 3.71 9.49 21.27
CA THR A 91 2.37 9.94 20.88
C THR A 91 2.24 9.85 19.35
N VAL A 92 1.29 9.08 18.86
CA VAL A 92 0.99 8.98 17.42
C VAL A 92 -0.24 9.81 17.10
N THR A 93 -0.13 10.68 16.10
CA THR A 93 -1.26 11.46 15.57
C THR A 93 -1.52 11.07 14.12
N VAL A 94 -2.74 10.61 13.83
CA VAL A 94 -3.18 10.30 12.47
C VAL A 94 -3.79 11.57 11.88
N ASP A 95 -3.07 12.19 10.92
CA ASP A 95 -3.48 13.48 10.36
C ASP A 95 -4.60 13.34 9.31
N ALA A 96 -4.52 12.34 8.42
CA ALA A 96 -5.58 12.07 7.45
C ALA A 96 -5.78 10.57 7.20
N LEU A 97 -4.70 9.79 7.10
CA LEU A 97 -4.78 8.37 6.77
C LEU A 97 -3.69 7.57 7.48
N ALA A 98 -4.10 6.48 8.11
CA ALA A 98 -3.20 5.42 8.56
C ALA A 98 -3.72 4.08 8.01
N ALA A 99 -3.27 3.68 6.82
CA ALA A 99 -3.72 2.45 6.19
C ALA A 99 -2.62 1.38 6.15
N SER A 100 -3.02 0.10 6.24
CA SER A 100 -2.11 -1.03 6.04
C SER A 100 -0.89 -0.97 6.98
N ALA A 101 0.34 -0.96 6.47
CA ALA A 101 1.57 -0.86 7.27
C ALA A 101 1.59 0.38 8.19
N ALA A 102 0.99 1.51 7.76
CA ALA A 102 0.92 2.71 8.57
C ALA A 102 -0.01 2.54 9.79
N SER A 103 -1.09 1.78 9.67
CA SER A 103 -1.97 1.49 10.80
C SER A 103 -1.26 0.63 11.86
N VAL A 104 -0.36 -0.27 11.43
CA VAL A 104 0.47 -1.07 12.36
C VAL A 104 1.50 -0.19 13.06
N ILE A 105 2.14 0.74 12.34
CA ILE A 105 3.06 1.71 12.95
C ILE A 105 2.34 2.53 14.02
N ALA A 106 1.10 2.95 13.75
CA ALA A 106 0.31 3.71 14.72
C ALA A 106 0.12 2.96 16.05
N MET A 107 0.06 1.63 16.02
CA MET A 107 -0.05 0.80 17.23
C MET A 107 1.20 0.85 18.13
N ALA A 108 2.26 1.54 17.73
CA ALA A 108 3.43 1.79 18.59
C ALA A 108 3.18 2.89 19.63
N GLY A 109 2.17 3.73 19.45
CA GLY A 109 1.91 4.85 20.34
C GLY A 109 1.48 4.41 21.73
N ASP A 110 2.06 5.02 22.76
CA ASP A 110 1.51 5.00 24.12
C ASP A 110 0.18 5.74 24.17
N ARG A 111 0.06 6.77 23.32
CA ARG A 111 -1.17 7.52 23.05
C ARG A 111 -1.35 7.64 21.55
N ILE A 112 -2.55 7.33 21.08
CA ILE A 112 -2.92 7.42 19.66
C ILE A 112 -4.08 8.38 19.51
N VAL A 113 -3.85 9.46 18.78
CA VAL A 113 -4.80 10.54 18.50
C VAL A 113 -5.19 10.49 17.02
N MET A 114 -6.45 10.64 16.73
CA MET A 114 -6.91 10.77 15.35
C MET A 114 -7.51 12.15 15.12
N ASN A 115 -7.10 12.81 14.04
CA ASN A 115 -7.72 14.06 13.65
C ASN A 115 -9.11 13.78 13.07
N ARG A 116 -10.09 14.67 13.32
CA ARG A 116 -11.42 14.53 12.74
C ARG A 116 -11.33 14.47 11.22
N GLY A 117 -12.01 13.47 10.63
CA GLY A 117 -11.98 13.18 9.20
C GLY A 117 -10.79 12.34 8.76
N SER A 118 -9.88 11.96 9.68
CA SER A 118 -8.89 10.95 9.37
C SER A 118 -9.49 9.54 9.37
N GLU A 119 -8.84 8.64 8.65
CA GLU A 119 -9.26 7.25 8.49
C GLU A 119 -8.14 6.29 8.91
N LEU A 120 -8.53 5.15 9.48
CA LEU A 120 -7.61 4.06 9.77
C LEU A 120 -8.10 2.81 9.04
N MET A 121 -7.19 2.08 8.38
CA MET A 121 -7.55 0.87 7.64
C MET A 121 -6.63 -0.29 7.96
N ILE A 122 -7.25 -1.44 8.17
CA ILE A 122 -6.57 -2.71 8.42
C ILE A 122 -6.96 -3.74 7.37
N HIS A 123 -5.98 -4.44 6.85
CA HIS A 123 -6.18 -5.55 5.93
C HIS A 123 -5.07 -6.60 6.04
N ASP A 124 -5.29 -7.77 5.44
CA ASP A 124 -4.26 -8.80 5.34
C ASP A 124 -3.09 -8.32 4.45
N ALA A 125 -1.88 -8.73 4.81
CA ALA A 125 -0.71 -8.46 4.01
C ALA A 125 -0.88 -9.08 2.62
N SER A 126 -0.57 -8.30 1.60
CA SER A 126 -0.59 -8.72 0.21
C SER A 126 0.80 -8.65 -0.41
N GLY A 127 1.03 -9.41 -1.46
CA GLY A 127 2.34 -9.45 -2.12
C GLY A 127 2.26 -10.06 -3.51
N TRP A 128 3.38 -10.01 -4.19
CA TRP A 128 3.57 -10.57 -5.53
C TRP A 128 4.41 -11.83 -5.45
N CYS A 129 3.98 -12.89 -6.17
CA CYS A 129 4.77 -14.10 -6.36
C CYS A 129 4.70 -14.55 -7.82
N ILE A 130 5.86 -14.89 -8.39
CA ILE A 130 5.98 -15.53 -9.70
C ILE A 130 6.74 -16.82 -9.47
N GLY A 131 6.11 -17.96 -9.79
CA GLY A 131 6.74 -19.27 -9.59
C GLY A 131 5.77 -20.42 -9.82
N ASN A 132 6.19 -21.61 -9.43
CA ASN A 132 5.36 -22.80 -9.43
C ASN A 132 4.40 -22.84 -8.21
N ALA A 133 3.58 -23.88 -8.10
CA ALA A 133 2.61 -24.00 -7.01
C ALA A 133 3.28 -24.00 -5.62
N GLU A 134 4.48 -24.58 -5.49
CA GLU A 134 5.23 -24.61 -4.24
C GLU A 134 5.66 -23.19 -3.80
N ALA A 135 6.26 -22.40 -4.71
CA ALA A 135 6.64 -21.01 -4.43
C ALA A 135 5.44 -20.13 -4.06
N MET A 136 4.29 -20.34 -4.72
CA MET A 136 3.05 -19.65 -4.38
C MET A 136 2.54 -20.04 -2.98
N ALA A 137 2.60 -21.33 -2.63
CA ALA A 137 2.21 -21.81 -1.31
C ALA A 137 3.13 -21.28 -0.21
N GLU A 138 4.44 -21.23 -0.43
CA GLU A 138 5.40 -20.62 0.50
C GLU A 138 5.12 -19.12 0.70
N THR A 139 4.88 -18.40 -0.38
CA THR A 139 4.54 -16.96 -0.30
C THR A 139 3.24 -16.74 0.48
N ALA A 140 2.22 -17.56 0.23
CA ALA A 140 0.95 -17.48 0.98
C ALA A 140 1.17 -17.72 2.49
N GLN A 141 2.03 -18.66 2.88
CA GLN A 141 2.38 -18.90 4.29
C GLN A 141 3.11 -17.70 4.91
N VAL A 142 4.04 -17.08 4.18
CA VAL A 142 4.75 -15.88 4.64
C VAL A 142 3.76 -14.73 4.87
N LEU A 143 2.87 -14.46 3.90
CA LEU A 143 1.85 -13.42 4.01
C LEU A 143 0.88 -13.70 5.17
N SER A 144 0.50 -14.96 5.39
CA SER A 144 -0.35 -15.34 6.53
C SER A 144 0.34 -15.05 7.87
N LYS A 145 1.60 -15.47 8.06
CA LYS A 145 2.36 -15.20 9.29
C LYS A 145 2.54 -13.69 9.53
N LEU A 146 2.76 -12.93 8.47
CA LEU A 146 2.88 -11.48 8.55
C LEU A 146 1.56 -10.83 8.98
N SER A 147 0.45 -11.28 8.41
CA SER A 147 -0.89 -10.85 8.81
C SER A 147 -1.23 -11.23 10.24
N ASP A 148 -0.79 -12.42 10.72
CA ASP A 148 -0.93 -12.81 12.12
C ASP A 148 -0.17 -11.86 13.06
N SER A 149 1.03 -11.41 12.64
CA SER A 149 1.80 -10.42 13.40
C SER A 149 1.09 -9.07 13.48
N TYR A 150 0.42 -8.65 12.41
CA TYR A 150 -0.40 -7.43 12.38
C TYR A 150 -1.62 -7.56 13.30
N ALA A 151 -2.35 -8.67 13.19
CA ALA A 151 -3.50 -8.93 14.03
C ALA A 151 -3.13 -8.97 15.51
N ALA A 152 -1.95 -9.53 15.86
CA ALA A 152 -1.44 -9.53 17.23
C ALA A 152 -1.13 -8.09 17.71
N ALA A 153 -0.65 -7.19 16.83
CA ALA A 153 -0.43 -5.80 17.20
C ALA A 153 -1.75 -5.07 17.51
N TYR A 154 -2.80 -5.30 16.70
CA TYR A 154 -4.13 -4.73 16.96
C TYR A 154 -4.76 -5.33 18.22
N ALA A 155 -4.67 -6.65 18.42
CA ALA A 155 -5.16 -7.31 19.62
C ALA A 155 -4.46 -6.81 20.90
N ALA A 156 -3.15 -6.60 20.85
CA ALA A 156 -2.39 -6.05 21.96
C ALA A 156 -2.79 -4.60 22.29
N ARG A 157 -3.22 -3.81 21.28
CA ARG A 157 -3.66 -2.43 21.46
C ARG A 157 -5.10 -2.33 21.92
N ALA A 158 -6.00 -2.99 21.22
CA ALA A 158 -7.45 -2.80 21.34
C ALA A 158 -8.16 -3.90 22.12
N GLY A 159 -7.40 -4.93 22.58
CA GLY A 159 -7.98 -6.11 23.21
C GLY A 159 -8.58 -7.11 22.22
N GLY A 160 -9.24 -8.14 22.74
CA GLY A 160 -9.77 -9.24 21.95
C GLY A 160 -8.71 -10.26 21.57
N ASN A 161 -9.09 -11.21 20.72
CA ASN A 161 -8.18 -12.24 20.23
C ASN A 161 -7.67 -11.96 18.81
N THR A 162 -6.57 -12.56 18.45
CA THR A 162 -5.92 -12.38 17.14
C THR A 162 -6.82 -12.81 15.99
N GLU A 163 -7.65 -13.86 16.17
CA GLU A 163 -8.51 -14.38 15.09
C GLU A 163 -9.61 -13.39 14.71
N ASP A 164 -10.20 -12.69 15.68
CA ASP A 164 -11.20 -11.65 15.41
C ASP A 164 -10.58 -10.48 14.62
N TRP A 165 -9.36 -10.10 14.98
CA TRP A 165 -8.63 -9.07 14.21
C TRP A 165 -8.26 -9.55 12.81
N ARG A 166 -7.87 -10.84 12.67
CA ARG A 166 -7.65 -11.44 11.33
C ARG A 166 -8.91 -11.45 10.48
N ALA A 167 -10.08 -11.74 11.08
CA ALA A 167 -11.35 -11.68 10.35
C ALA A 167 -11.65 -10.26 9.83
N ARG A 168 -11.40 -9.23 10.66
CA ARG A 168 -11.54 -7.83 10.24
C ARG A 168 -10.53 -7.44 9.16
N MET A 169 -9.29 -7.92 9.26
CA MET A 169 -8.26 -7.69 8.23
C MET A 169 -8.63 -8.35 6.89
N ARG A 170 -9.12 -9.59 6.88
CA ARG A 170 -9.61 -10.27 5.67
C ARG A 170 -10.78 -9.53 5.00
N ALA A 171 -11.59 -8.85 5.79
CA ALA A 171 -12.69 -8.02 5.30
C ALA A 171 -12.23 -6.66 4.76
N GLU A 172 -10.98 -6.26 4.96
CA GLU A 172 -10.47 -4.90 4.72
C GLU A 172 -11.34 -3.87 5.44
N THR A 173 -11.10 -3.72 6.75
CA THR A 173 -11.94 -2.87 7.59
C THR A 173 -11.39 -1.45 7.68
N TRP A 174 -12.25 -0.48 7.41
CA TRP A 174 -12.01 0.94 7.50
C TRP A 174 -12.73 1.54 8.70
N TYR A 175 -12.08 2.46 9.38
CA TYR A 175 -12.59 3.15 10.57
C TYR A 175 -12.49 4.66 10.37
N THR A 176 -13.54 5.41 10.72
CA THR A 176 -13.41 6.85 11.01
C THR A 176 -12.61 7.04 12.30
N ALA A 177 -12.26 8.28 12.61
CA ALA A 177 -11.61 8.60 13.88
C ALA A 177 -12.43 8.13 15.10
N GLU A 178 -13.73 8.38 15.08
CA GLU A 178 -14.66 7.97 16.13
C GLU A 178 -14.78 6.44 16.24
N GLU A 179 -14.89 5.76 15.09
CA GLU A 179 -14.98 4.30 15.04
C GLU A 179 -13.68 3.63 15.52
N ALA A 180 -12.51 4.22 15.23
CA ALA A 180 -11.22 3.71 15.71
C ALA A 180 -11.11 3.82 17.23
N VAL A 181 -11.59 4.91 17.83
CA VAL A 181 -11.66 5.07 19.30
C VAL A 181 -12.62 4.05 19.89
N LEU A 182 -13.81 3.87 19.31
CA LEU A 182 -14.78 2.87 19.78
C LEU A 182 -14.25 1.44 19.67
N ALA A 183 -13.42 1.16 18.67
CA ALA A 183 -12.77 -0.13 18.48
C ALA A 183 -11.52 -0.33 19.37
N GLY A 184 -11.08 0.69 20.10
CA GLY A 184 -9.87 0.66 20.94
C GLY A 184 -8.55 0.80 20.19
N LEU A 185 -8.61 1.10 18.89
CA LEU A 185 -7.41 1.31 18.06
C LEU A 185 -6.79 2.69 18.28
N ALA A 186 -7.57 3.67 18.74
CA ALA A 186 -7.12 4.99 19.14
C ALA A 186 -7.66 5.36 20.51
N ASP A 187 -7.03 6.31 21.20
CA ASP A 187 -7.44 6.77 22.53
C ASP A 187 -8.48 7.89 22.44
N GLU A 188 -8.29 8.76 21.47
CA GLU A 188 -9.15 9.93 21.29
C GLU A 188 -9.11 10.45 19.85
N TRP A 189 -10.07 11.28 19.52
CA TRP A 189 -10.03 12.08 18.30
C TRP A 189 -10.18 13.57 18.65
N VAL A 190 -9.57 14.43 17.81
CA VAL A 190 -9.54 15.87 18.02
C VAL A 190 -9.91 16.62 16.75
N ASP A 191 -10.47 17.84 16.91
CA ASP A 191 -10.66 18.75 15.80
C ASP A 191 -9.32 19.38 15.43
N ALA A 192 -8.81 19.07 14.24
CA ALA A 192 -7.62 19.68 13.66
C ALA A 192 -7.90 20.06 12.20
N PRO A 193 -7.16 21.05 11.65
CA PRO A 193 -7.24 21.33 10.22
C PRO A 193 -6.92 20.07 9.41
N PRO A 194 -7.68 19.77 8.32
CA PRO A 194 -7.45 18.58 7.51
C PRO A 194 -6.05 18.64 6.88
N ALA A 195 -5.33 17.52 6.96
CA ALA A 195 -4.06 17.36 6.25
C ALA A 195 -4.32 17.15 4.75
N GLU A 196 -3.65 17.91 3.90
CA GLU A 196 -3.75 17.74 2.45
C GLU A 196 -2.80 16.64 1.96
N ALA A 197 -3.31 15.43 1.75
CA ALA A 197 -2.65 14.43 0.93
C ALA A 197 -3.71 13.56 0.25
N ARG A 198 -3.56 13.38 -1.04
CA ARG A 198 -4.38 12.46 -1.84
C ARG A 198 -3.50 11.30 -2.26
N PHE A 199 -3.84 10.11 -1.83
CA PHE A 199 -3.17 8.87 -2.21
C PHE A 199 -3.95 8.13 -3.29
N ASP A 200 -3.24 7.35 -4.10
CA ASP A 200 -3.87 6.38 -4.98
C ASP A 200 -4.36 5.19 -4.13
N MET A 201 -5.69 5.06 -4.04
CA MET A 201 -6.37 4.02 -3.27
C MET A 201 -6.78 2.83 -4.15
N SER A 202 -6.34 2.76 -5.42
CA SER A 202 -6.73 1.71 -6.36
C SER A 202 -6.25 0.31 -5.95
N GLY A 203 -5.23 0.22 -5.10
CA GLY A 203 -4.71 -1.04 -4.55
C GLY A 203 -5.55 -1.65 -3.43
N PHE A 204 -6.59 -0.95 -2.93
CA PHE A 204 -7.46 -1.41 -1.87
C PHE A 204 -8.84 -1.81 -2.41
N ARG A 205 -9.52 -2.70 -1.69
CA ARG A 205 -10.88 -3.15 -2.03
C ARG A 205 -11.89 -2.01 -2.00
N TYR A 206 -11.74 -1.09 -1.03
CA TYR A 206 -12.55 0.10 -0.88
C TYR A 206 -11.71 1.37 -1.02
N ARG A 207 -12.31 2.45 -1.50
CA ARG A 207 -11.63 3.74 -1.70
C ARG A 207 -11.82 4.69 -0.51
N GLY A 208 -11.75 4.16 0.69
CA GLY A 208 -11.97 4.88 1.94
C GLY A 208 -13.18 4.39 2.71
N ARG A 209 -13.35 4.93 3.92
CA ARG A 209 -14.41 4.52 4.86
C ARG A 209 -15.82 4.65 4.30
N ALA A 210 -16.08 5.68 3.51
CA ALA A 210 -17.42 5.91 2.93
C ALA A 210 -17.87 4.80 1.97
N ALA A 211 -16.93 4.08 1.34
CA ALA A 211 -17.20 2.98 0.42
C ALA A 211 -17.20 1.61 1.13
N ALA A 212 -16.65 1.52 2.34
CA ALA A 212 -16.50 0.28 3.09
C ALA A 212 -17.72 -0.02 3.99
N PRO A 213 -17.99 -1.29 4.29
CA PRO A 213 -19.02 -1.68 5.26
C PRO A 213 -18.73 -1.10 6.65
N THR A 214 -19.78 -0.86 7.43
CA THR A 214 -19.64 -0.38 8.81
C THR A 214 -18.91 -1.42 9.66
N PRO A 215 -17.83 -1.05 10.38
CA PRO A 215 -17.10 -1.97 11.23
C PRO A 215 -17.95 -2.42 12.41
N VAL A 216 -17.75 -3.66 12.85
CA VAL A 216 -18.41 -4.18 14.06
C VAL A 216 -17.82 -3.47 15.28
N SER A 217 -18.65 -2.71 16.00
CA SER A 217 -18.22 -1.72 16.99
C SER A 217 -17.70 -2.30 18.30
N LYS A 218 -17.83 -3.59 18.60
CA LYS A 218 -17.37 -4.16 19.87
C LYS A 218 -16.91 -5.60 19.71
N LEU A 219 -15.66 -5.87 20.09
CA LEU A 219 -15.24 -7.22 20.44
C LEU A 219 -15.93 -7.58 21.76
N PRO A 220 -16.44 -8.81 21.93
CA PRO A 220 -16.86 -9.26 23.26
C PRO A 220 -15.61 -9.15 24.17
N ALA A 221 -15.75 -8.42 25.27
CA ALA A 221 -14.69 -8.32 26.26
C ALA A 221 -14.35 -9.76 26.69
N SER A 222 -13.10 -10.17 26.48
CA SER A 222 -12.57 -11.36 27.14
C SER A 222 -12.50 -11.03 28.62
N GLU A 223 -13.48 -11.48 29.39
CA GLU A 223 -13.39 -11.45 30.85
C GLU A 223 -12.16 -12.29 31.26
N PRO A 224 -11.36 -11.84 32.23
CA PRO A 224 -10.31 -12.69 32.79
C PRO A 224 -10.95 -13.97 33.31
N GLU A 225 -10.47 -15.11 32.84
CA GLU A 225 -10.90 -16.41 33.35
C GLU A 225 -10.53 -16.54 34.81
N ASP A 226 -11.45 -16.18 35.71
CA ASP A 226 -11.41 -16.60 37.10
C ASP A 226 -12.11 -17.95 37.15
N HIS A 227 -11.31 -19.00 37.33
CA HIS A 227 -11.79 -20.37 37.49
C HIS A 227 -12.57 -20.53 38.77
N THR A 228 -13.83 -20.12 38.75
CA THR A 228 -14.78 -20.61 39.77
C THR A 228 -16.12 -20.87 39.07
N THR A 229 -16.29 -22.14 38.78
CA THR A 229 -17.46 -22.74 38.14
C THR A 229 -18.73 -22.46 38.96
N THR A 230 -19.62 -21.67 38.40
CA THR A 230 -21.06 -21.81 38.67
C THR A 230 -21.81 -21.57 37.39
N ILE A 231 -22.17 -22.65 36.71
CA ILE A 231 -23.02 -22.68 35.52
C ILE A 231 -24.38 -22.16 35.97
N ARG A 232 -24.69 -20.92 35.59
CA ARG A 232 -26.08 -20.47 35.46
C ARG A 232 -26.47 -20.72 34.00
N GLU A 233 -27.29 -21.73 33.80
CA GLU A 233 -28.06 -21.95 32.59
C GLU A 233 -28.97 -20.72 32.34
N GLU A 234 -28.49 -19.72 31.58
CA GLU A 234 -29.40 -18.77 30.93
C GLU A 234 -29.99 -19.49 29.72
N THR A 235 -31.19 -19.97 29.89
CA THR A 235 -32.03 -20.55 28.86
C THR A 235 -32.24 -19.46 27.78
N ILE A 236 -31.60 -19.59 26.62
CA ILE A 236 -31.90 -18.79 25.43
C ILE A 236 -33.28 -19.20 24.99
N ILE A 237 -34.29 -18.42 25.34
CA ILE A 237 -35.68 -18.66 24.90
C ILE A 237 -35.80 -18.15 23.45
N MET A 238 -35.84 -19.08 22.49
CA MET A 238 -36.16 -18.74 21.11
C MET A 238 -37.59 -18.18 21.05
N THR A 239 -37.79 -17.06 20.35
CA THR A 239 -39.17 -16.52 20.15
C THR A 239 -39.98 -17.48 19.27
N ASP A 240 -41.28 -17.54 19.49
CA ASP A 240 -42.16 -18.47 18.77
C ASP A 240 -42.11 -18.22 17.25
N GLU A 241 -42.02 -16.97 16.82
CA GLU A 241 -41.84 -16.58 15.41
C GLU A 241 -40.53 -17.15 14.79
N LEU A 242 -39.44 -17.21 15.53
CA LEU A 242 -38.19 -17.78 15.05
C LEU A 242 -38.29 -19.31 14.97
N LYS A 243 -38.98 -19.95 15.92
CA LYS A 243 -39.21 -21.39 15.90
C LYS A 243 -40.03 -21.81 14.69
N ASP A 244 -41.13 -21.10 14.44
CA ASP A 244 -42.02 -21.38 13.30
C ASP A 244 -41.30 -21.15 11.98
N GLY A 245 -40.56 -20.06 11.85
CA GLY A 245 -39.75 -19.79 10.66
C GLY A 245 -38.63 -20.81 10.38
N LEU A 246 -38.03 -21.39 11.41
CA LEU A 246 -37.06 -22.48 11.29
C LEU A 246 -37.71 -23.83 10.95
N ARG A 247 -38.87 -24.14 11.56
CA ARG A 247 -39.65 -25.35 11.25
C ARG A 247 -40.06 -25.40 9.79
N ASP A 248 -40.62 -24.31 9.28
CA ASP A 248 -41.03 -24.18 7.89
C ASP A 248 -39.87 -24.39 6.91
N ARG A 249 -38.73 -23.77 7.19
CA ARG A 249 -37.55 -23.87 6.32
C ARG A 249 -36.83 -25.22 6.38
N LEU A 250 -36.89 -25.89 7.52
CA LEU A 250 -36.29 -27.23 7.73
C LEU A 250 -37.27 -28.34 7.38
N GLY A 251 -38.55 -28.03 7.12
CA GLY A 251 -39.63 -29.00 6.81
C GLY A 251 -39.98 -29.88 7.99
N LEU A 252 -39.98 -29.33 9.22
CA LEU A 252 -40.27 -30.05 10.46
C LEU A 252 -41.73 -29.86 10.87
N ALA A 253 -42.29 -30.83 11.62
CA ALA A 253 -43.64 -30.78 12.14
C ALA A 253 -43.79 -29.70 13.23
N GLU A 254 -45.05 -29.23 13.45
CA GLU A 254 -45.36 -28.14 14.40
C GLU A 254 -45.03 -28.49 15.87
N ASP A 255 -44.97 -29.78 16.23
CA ASP A 255 -44.76 -30.27 17.59
C ASP A 255 -43.30 -30.61 17.94
N VAL A 256 -42.35 -30.24 17.05
CA VAL A 256 -40.95 -30.54 17.24
C VAL A 256 -40.32 -29.62 18.28
N THR A 257 -39.56 -30.19 19.22
CA THR A 257 -38.88 -29.47 20.30
C THR A 257 -37.71 -28.60 19.77
N GLU A 258 -37.35 -27.54 20.53
CA GLU A 258 -36.23 -26.65 20.19
C GLU A 258 -34.90 -27.41 19.97
N THR A 259 -34.64 -28.42 20.79
CA THR A 259 -33.46 -29.28 20.65
C THR A 259 -33.44 -30.04 19.32
N ALA A 260 -34.62 -30.47 18.81
CA ALA A 260 -34.72 -31.16 17.53
C ALA A 260 -34.62 -30.19 16.34
N ILE A 261 -35.03 -28.95 16.49
CA ILE A 261 -34.83 -27.89 15.47
C ILE A 261 -33.35 -27.59 15.35
N LEU A 262 -32.61 -27.45 16.44
CA LEU A 262 -31.17 -27.24 16.45
C LEU A 262 -30.42 -28.42 15.87
N ALA A 263 -30.79 -29.65 16.22
CA ALA A 263 -30.16 -30.85 15.65
C ALA A 263 -30.39 -30.97 14.14
N ALA A 264 -31.56 -30.63 13.64
CA ALA A 264 -31.85 -30.60 12.20
C ALA A 264 -31.11 -29.49 11.46
N LEU A 265 -30.88 -28.36 12.12
CA LEU A 265 -30.05 -27.27 11.61
C LEU A 265 -28.59 -27.69 11.52
N ASP A 266 -28.05 -28.31 12.57
CA ASP A 266 -26.68 -28.82 12.61
C ASP A 266 -26.44 -29.89 11.53
N GLU A 267 -27.40 -30.79 11.33
CA GLU A 267 -27.35 -31.80 10.27
C GLU A 267 -27.35 -31.17 8.87
N ARG A 268 -28.13 -30.13 8.62
CA ARG A 268 -28.13 -29.40 7.33
C ARG A 268 -26.85 -28.62 7.12
N LEU A 269 -26.28 -28.01 8.15
CA LEU A 269 -25.01 -27.31 8.09
C LEU A 269 -23.84 -28.29 7.88
N ALA A 270 -23.88 -29.46 8.52
CA ALA A 270 -22.89 -30.52 8.32
C ALA A 270 -22.93 -31.09 6.88
N VAL A 271 -24.10 -31.23 6.28
CA VAL A 271 -24.26 -31.64 4.87
C VAL A 271 -23.76 -30.56 3.91
N SER A 272 -23.95 -29.28 4.25
CA SER A 272 -23.42 -28.17 3.45
C SER A 272 -21.89 -28.03 3.55
N ALA A 273 -21.30 -28.46 4.67
CA ALA A 273 -19.85 -28.49 4.86
C ALA A 273 -19.15 -29.69 4.18
N ALA A 274 -19.90 -30.67 3.69
CA ALA A 274 -19.38 -31.92 3.14
C ALA A 274 -19.16 -31.92 1.61
N ILE A 275 -19.21 -30.76 0.94
CA ILE A 275 -18.74 -30.65 -0.46
C ILE A 275 -17.25 -30.38 -0.41
N GLU A 276 -16.45 -31.40 -0.10
CA GLU A 276 -15.02 -31.33 -0.35
C GLU A 276 -14.80 -31.32 -1.86
N PRO A 277 -14.18 -30.28 -2.41
CA PRO A 277 -13.80 -30.28 -3.80
C PRO A 277 -12.79 -31.41 -4.05
N PRO A 278 -12.77 -32.03 -5.23
CA PRO A 278 -11.78 -33.05 -5.57
C PRO A 278 -10.36 -32.58 -5.30
N ALA A 279 -9.48 -33.49 -4.87
CA ALA A 279 -8.08 -33.16 -4.58
C ALA A 279 -7.44 -32.38 -5.76
N GLY A 280 -6.91 -31.20 -5.47
CA GLY A 280 -6.32 -30.29 -6.47
C GLY A 280 -7.30 -29.28 -7.09
N THR A 281 -8.53 -29.21 -6.62
CA THR A 281 -9.51 -28.15 -7.00
C THR A 281 -9.86 -27.29 -5.81
N CYS A 282 -10.16 -26.02 -6.06
CA CYS A 282 -10.72 -25.10 -5.07
C CYS A 282 -12.03 -24.52 -5.61
N LEU A 283 -12.99 -24.29 -4.72
CA LEU A 283 -14.20 -23.55 -5.06
C LEU A 283 -13.84 -22.06 -5.04
N VAL A 284 -14.01 -21.40 -6.18
CA VAL A 284 -13.79 -19.96 -6.32
C VAL A 284 -15.12 -19.34 -6.73
N ASP A 285 -15.48 -18.24 -6.13
CA ASP A 285 -16.64 -17.43 -6.56
C ASP A 285 -16.47 -16.99 -8.01
N GLN A 286 -17.53 -17.09 -8.82
CA GLN A 286 -17.48 -16.79 -10.24
C GLN A 286 -17.07 -15.33 -10.51
N ALA A 287 -17.54 -14.38 -9.70
CA ALA A 287 -17.19 -12.97 -9.83
C ALA A 287 -15.68 -12.75 -9.53
N ALA A 288 -15.17 -13.38 -8.47
CA ALA A 288 -13.75 -13.33 -8.14
C ALA A 288 -12.87 -13.97 -9.23
N LEU A 289 -13.35 -15.03 -9.88
CA LEU A 289 -12.64 -15.64 -11.01
C LEU A 289 -12.61 -14.72 -12.24
N ASP A 290 -13.71 -14.04 -12.52
CA ASP A 290 -13.81 -13.13 -13.65
C ASP A 290 -12.98 -11.87 -13.43
N ASP A 291 -12.96 -11.33 -12.20
CA ASP A 291 -12.07 -10.23 -11.81
C ASP A 291 -10.58 -10.62 -11.93
N LEU A 292 -10.23 -11.84 -11.51
CA LEU A 292 -8.86 -12.35 -11.62
C LEU A 292 -8.43 -12.48 -13.09
N LYS A 293 -9.32 -12.95 -13.96
CA LYS A 293 -9.06 -13.03 -15.41
C LYS A 293 -8.88 -11.64 -16.01
N ALA A 294 -9.74 -10.68 -15.65
CA ALA A 294 -9.64 -9.29 -16.12
C ALA A 294 -8.33 -8.64 -15.68
N ALA A 295 -7.95 -8.82 -14.41
CA ALA A 295 -6.68 -8.33 -13.88
C ALA A 295 -5.46 -8.97 -14.57
N ALA A 296 -5.51 -10.28 -14.84
CA ALA A 296 -4.46 -10.99 -15.56
C ALA A 296 -4.32 -10.50 -17.02
N GLU A 297 -5.42 -10.14 -17.66
CA GLU A 297 -5.42 -9.61 -19.02
C GLU A 297 -4.89 -8.19 -19.09
N ALA A 298 -5.30 -7.34 -18.13
CA ALA A 298 -4.76 -6.01 -17.95
C ALA A 298 -3.24 -6.04 -17.66
N GLY A 299 -2.79 -6.95 -16.80
CA GLY A 299 -1.37 -7.15 -16.51
C GLY A 299 -0.56 -7.57 -17.73
N ARG A 300 -1.06 -8.49 -18.55
CA ARG A 300 -0.40 -8.89 -19.83
C ARG A 300 -0.30 -7.72 -20.80
N THR A 301 -1.36 -6.92 -20.88
CA THR A 301 -1.37 -5.73 -21.76
C THR A 301 -0.35 -4.70 -21.29
N ALA A 302 -0.31 -4.42 -20.00
CA ALA A 302 0.66 -3.49 -19.42
C ALA A 302 2.11 -3.96 -19.63
N LEU A 303 2.37 -5.26 -19.44
CA LEU A 303 3.70 -5.84 -19.68
C LEU A 303 4.12 -5.70 -21.17
N ALA A 304 3.20 -5.94 -22.09
CA ALA A 304 3.47 -5.80 -23.52
C ALA A 304 3.79 -4.32 -23.91
N VAL A 305 3.13 -3.36 -23.27
CA VAL A 305 3.44 -1.93 -23.44
C VAL A 305 4.83 -1.60 -22.94
N LEU A 306 5.16 -2.04 -21.71
CA LEU A 306 6.49 -1.81 -21.12
C LEU A 306 7.62 -2.44 -21.96
N ASP A 307 7.41 -3.65 -22.47
CA ASP A 307 8.36 -4.31 -23.36
C ASP A 307 8.54 -3.56 -24.68
N SER A 308 7.45 -3.01 -25.22
CA SER A 308 7.51 -2.17 -26.42
C SER A 308 8.28 -0.89 -26.16
N GLU A 309 7.96 -0.17 -25.08
CA GLU A 309 8.64 1.07 -24.69
C GLU A 309 10.15 0.86 -24.44
N ARG A 310 10.51 -0.28 -23.80
CA ARG A 310 11.91 -0.63 -23.57
C ARG A 310 12.66 -0.82 -24.87
N ARG A 311 12.07 -1.52 -25.86
CA ARG A 311 12.69 -1.72 -27.20
C ARG A 311 12.76 -0.43 -27.98
N ASP A 312 11.73 0.42 -27.92
CA ASP A 312 11.75 1.74 -28.51
C ASP A 312 12.89 2.58 -27.93
N LYS A 313 13.05 2.57 -26.61
CA LYS A 313 14.12 3.30 -25.93
C LYS A 313 15.51 2.84 -26.35
N ILE A 314 15.76 1.54 -26.49
CA ILE A 314 17.05 1.00 -26.93
C ILE A 314 17.42 1.55 -28.32
N VAL A 315 16.46 1.60 -29.25
CA VAL A 315 16.68 2.09 -30.60
C VAL A 315 16.80 3.62 -30.63
N ASP A 316 15.96 4.33 -29.86
CA ASP A 316 15.99 5.79 -29.79
C ASP A 316 17.27 6.32 -29.16
N ASP A 317 17.81 5.61 -28.15
CA ASP A 317 19.10 5.94 -27.55
C ASP A 317 20.22 5.80 -28.59
N ALA A 318 20.20 4.75 -29.41
CA ALA A 318 21.18 4.57 -30.49
C ALA A 318 21.08 5.63 -31.60
N VAL A 319 19.86 6.09 -31.93
CA VAL A 319 19.67 7.23 -32.84
C VAL A 319 20.22 8.51 -32.21
N ARG A 320 19.88 8.79 -30.97
CA ARG A 320 20.33 9.99 -30.24
C ARG A 320 21.85 10.06 -30.09
N GLU A 321 22.48 8.91 -29.87
CA GLU A 321 23.94 8.81 -29.80
C GLU A 321 24.63 8.84 -31.17
N GLY A 322 23.87 8.99 -32.27
CA GLY A 322 24.42 9.02 -33.63
C GLY A 322 25.07 7.71 -34.04
N ARG A 323 24.64 6.58 -33.49
CA ARG A 323 25.11 5.23 -33.87
C ARG A 323 24.40 4.74 -35.13
N ILE A 324 23.13 5.13 -35.29
CA ILE A 324 22.30 4.77 -36.47
C ILE A 324 21.55 6.00 -36.97
N ALA A 325 21.26 6.00 -38.28
CA ALA A 325 20.48 7.07 -38.90
C ALA A 325 19.00 7.01 -38.45
N PRO A 326 18.32 8.16 -38.28
CA PRO A 326 16.91 8.20 -37.96
C PRO A 326 16.01 7.38 -38.93
N ALA A 327 16.37 7.36 -40.19
CA ALA A 327 15.66 6.58 -41.22
C ALA A 327 15.77 5.05 -40.99
N ALA A 328 16.78 4.56 -40.27
CA ALA A 328 16.96 3.16 -39.99
C ALA A 328 16.21 2.70 -38.71
N ARG A 329 15.61 3.63 -37.95
CA ARG A 329 14.91 3.36 -36.69
C ARG A 329 13.92 2.19 -36.77
N ALA A 330 13.05 2.22 -37.80
CA ALA A 330 12.02 1.21 -37.99
C ALA A 330 12.59 -0.21 -38.21
N SER A 331 13.67 -0.33 -38.95
CA SER A 331 14.34 -1.62 -39.23
C SER A 331 14.98 -2.18 -37.97
N TRP A 332 15.67 -1.33 -37.19
CA TRP A 332 16.28 -1.72 -35.92
C TRP A 332 15.25 -2.08 -34.86
N ARG A 333 14.11 -1.35 -34.86
CA ARG A 333 12.99 -1.68 -33.96
C ARG A 333 12.39 -3.06 -34.29
N ALA A 334 12.20 -3.37 -35.56
CA ALA A 334 11.73 -4.70 -36.01
C ALA A 334 12.76 -5.82 -35.70
N MET A 335 14.05 -5.50 -35.64
CA MET A 335 15.08 -6.45 -35.19
C MET A 335 15.01 -6.67 -33.67
N ALA A 336 14.83 -5.60 -32.90
CA ALA A 336 14.65 -5.69 -31.45
C ALA A 336 13.39 -6.45 -31.03
N ASP A 337 12.34 -6.46 -31.86
CA ASP A 337 11.15 -7.30 -31.65
C ASP A 337 11.43 -8.79 -31.75
N LYS A 338 12.44 -9.17 -32.54
CA LYS A 338 12.82 -10.57 -32.73
C LYS A 338 13.90 -11.02 -31.74
N ASP A 339 14.85 -10.15 -31.47
CA ASP A 339 15.98 -10.40 -30.56
C ASP A 339 16.44 -9.09 -29.93
N GLU A 340 15.95 -8.82 -28.74
CA GLU A 340 16.22 -7.58 -27.99
C GLU A 340 17.68 -7.50 -27.54
N GLU A 341 18.20 -8.56 -26.93
CA GLU A 341 19.56 -8.59 -26.39
C GLU A 341 20.62 -8.59 -27.51
N GLY A 342 20.41 -9.34 -28.57
CA GLY A 342 21.29 -9.34 -29.73
C GLY A 342 21.30 -7.95 -30.41
N THR A 343 20.13 -7.32 -30.56
CA THR A 343 20.03 -5.99 -31.14
C THR A 343 20.72 -4.94 -30.28
N LYS A 344 20.54 -4.98 -28.97
CA LYS A 344 21.21 -4.08 -28.02
C LYS A 344 22.73 -4.24 -28.06
N THR A 345 23.21 -5.47 -28.13
CA THR A 345 24.65 -5.76 -28.26
C THR A 345 25.22 -5.22 -29.57
N LEU A 346 24.51 -5.42 -30.69
CA LEU A 346 24.93 -4.88 -31.98
C LEU A 346 24.95 -3.35 -31.96
N LEU A 347 23.88 -2.69 -31.47
CA LEU A 347 23.81 -1.24 -31.37
C LEU A 347 24.92 -0.66 -30.48
N SER A 348 25.26 -1.33 -29.38
CA SER A 348 26.33 -0.89 -28.49
C SER A 348 27.74 -1.05 -29.11
N SER A 349 27.92 -1.97 -30.05
CA SER A 349 29.17 -2.16 -30.78
C SER A 349 29.43 -1.10 -31.86
N LEU A 350 28.40 -0.37 -32.29
CA LEU A 350 28.55 0.72 -33.27
C LEU A 350 29.21 1.94 -32.63
N THR A 351 30.09 2.59 -33.35
CA THR A 351 30.76 3.81 -32.86
C THR A 351 29.79 4.97 -32.72
N PRO A 352 29.69 5.66 -31.59
CA PRO A 352 28.81 6.82 -31.43
C PRO A 352 29.28 7.99 -32.31
N ASN A 353 28.35 8.92 -32.62
CA ASN A 353 28.57 10.12 -33.45
C ASN A 353 29.05 9.82 -34.88
N THR A 354 28.74 8.64 -35.40
CA THR A 354 29.09 8.26 -36.78
C THR A 354 28.08 8.84 -37.77
N VAL A 355 26.84 9.07 -37.31
CA VAL A 355 25.75 9.67 -38.11
C VAL A 355 25.40 11.03 -37.52
N PRO A 356 25.39 12.11 -38.30
CA PRO A 356 24.94 13.42 -37.82
C PRO A 356 23.46 13.36 -37.42
N VAL A 357 23.18 13.57 -36.10
CA VAL A 357 21.79 13.60 -35.56
C VAL A 357 21.21 15.01 -35.48
N ALA A 358 22.05 16.04 -35.58
CA ALA A 358 21.59 17.41 -35.76
C ALA A 358 21.50 17.69 -37.28
N GLU A 359 20.35 18.20 -37.74
CA GLU A 359 20.33 18.86 -39.01
C GLU A 359 21.38 19.97 -38.96
N VAL A 360 22.43 19.84 -39.76
CA VAL A 360 23.26 20.99 -40.09
C VAL A 360 22.42 21.87 -40.98
N GLY A 361 21.45 22.54 -40.35
CA GLY A 361 20.75 23.62 -40.98
C GLY A 361 21.80 24.65 -41.38
N VAL A 362 21.81 25.07 -42.63
CA VAL A 362 22.51 26.28 -43.03
C VAL A 362 21.97 27.37 -42.12
N GLY A 363 22.76 27.77 -41.10
CA GLY A 363 22.35 28.79 -40.13
C GLY A 363 22.02 30.07 -40.91
N ALA A 364 20.81 30.53 -40.77
CA ALA A 364 20.45 31.91 -41.06
C ALA A 364 21.26 32.80 -40.09
N GLY A 365 22.46 33.14 -40.49
CA GLY A 365 23.36 33.92 -39.61
C GLY A 365 24.73 34.08 -40.17
N ASN A 366 24.82 34.59 -41.39
CA ASN A 366 25.78 35.54 -41.91
C ASN A 366 25.46 35.67 -43.41
N GLU A 367 24.64 36.64 -43.76
CA GLU A 367 24.65 37.22 -45.08
C GLU A 367 26.03 37.89 -45.26
N THR A 368 27.07 37.10 -45.44
CA THR A 368 28.19 37.57 -46.26
C THR A 368 27.63 37.57 -47.66
N THR A 369 27.16 38.75 -48.10
CA THR A 369 26.89 39.03 -49.50
C THR A 369 28.04 38.45 -50.31
N THR A 370 27.74 37.36 -51.02
CA THR A 370 28.72 36.75 -51.94
C THR A 370 29.11 37.75 -53.02
N GLU A 371 30.27 37.59 -53.61
CA GLU A 371 30.73 38.46 -54.72
C GLU A 371 29.68 38.46 -55.86
N ASP A 372 28.99 37.34 -56.05
CA ASP A 372 27.85 37.16 -56.95
C ASP A 372 26.62 37.99 -56.57
N ASP A 373 26.28 38.13 -55.32
CA ASP A 373 25.17 38.98 -54.88
C ASP A 373 25.48 40.46 -55.06
N ARG A 374 26.75 40.85 -54.89
CA ARG A 374 27.22 42.20 -55.20
C ARG A 374 27.17 42.51 -56.71
N LEU A 375 27.58 41.54 -57.51
CA LEU A 375 27.54 41.66 -58.96
C LEU A 375 26.10 41.71 -59.47
N TYR A 376 25.19 40.91 -58.88
CA TYR A 376 23.77 40.91 -59.21
C TYR A 376 23.13 42.25 -58.84
N ALA A 377 23.37 42.74 -57.60
CA ALA A 377 22.86 44.02 -57.14
C ALA A 377 23.40 45.22 -58.01
N ALA A 378 24.64 45.15 -58.45
CA ALA A 378 25.25 46.15 -59.28
C ALA A 378 24.69 46.13 -60.76
N ALA A 379 24.29 44.97 -61.26
CA ALA A 379 23.78 44.80 -62.61
C ALA A 379 22.25 45.05 -62.75
N TRP A 380 21.47 44.74 -61.74
CA TRP A 380 20.00 44.65 -61.83
C TRP A 380 19.23 45.38 -60.71
N GLY A 381 19.90 46.03 -59.76
CA GLY A 381 19.28 46.74 -58.66
C GLY A 381 18.90 45.74 -57.50
N SER A 382 18.91 46.23 -56.25
CA SER A 382 18.49 45.43 -55.08
C SER A 382 17.02 45.02 -55.24
N LYS A 383 16.71 43.74 -55.04
CA LYS A 383 15.35 43.28 -54.89
C LYS A 383 14.76 43.92 -53.62
N GLU A 384 13.85 44.88 -53.81
CA GLU A 384 12.95 45.30 -52.75
C GLU A 384 11.93 44.19 -52.50
N ASN A 385 11.81 43.85 -51.21
CA ASN A 385 10.73 42.98 -50.70
C ASN A 385 9.45 43.78 -50.61
#